data_11049eaafd5e4705209aa772940eb474
#
_entry.id   11049eaafd5e4705209aa772940eb474
#
_cell.length_a   1.000
_cell.length_b   1.000
_cell.length_c   1.000
_cell.angle_alpha   90.00
_cell.angle_beta   90.00
_cell.angle_gamma   90.00
#
_symmetry.space_group_name_H-M   'P 1'
#
loop_
_entity.id
_entity.type
_entity.pdbx_description
1 polymer ?
#
loop_
_entity_poly.entity_id
_entity_poly.type
_entity_poly.pdbx_seq_one_letter_code
_entity_poly.pdbx_strand_id
1 'polypeptide(L)'
;NKVIEERTKRTEWYRDARFGMFIHWGLYAIPARGEWVRSMEQIPHEDYCHLTEEFTAENYNPREWARLAKKAGMKYAVLTAKHHDGFCLFDTKLTDYNSMNAACHKDLVKEFLEAFRAEGIKVGLYFSIIDWRHPDFPHYGDMHHPMRNHPECSNENRDFDRYLEFMFGQIKELLTNYGKLDLMWFDFSYGNMKCDKWKAQELISMVRSIQPWLIIDNRLEGSAEDSGSILTANPTEYSGDFASPEQMIPPAGIRNELGNPVPWEACLTLNNNWGYSSSDRHYKSAEMVIHMLVECVSKGGNLLLNVGPDAKGRIPKESVKILEEVGEWMDENSKSIYGCGYAEIDKPEWGRYTRNGNKIYAHVMEAQAGAIPLTG
;
A
#
# COMPACT_ATOMS: atom_id res chain seq x y z
N ASN A 1 -3.39 -2.53 27.34
CA ASN A 1 -4.22 -3.34 26.46
C ASN A 1 -3.30 -4.25 25.63
N LYS A 2 -3.53 -5.57 25.68
CA LYS A 2 -2.71 -6.58 25.01
C LYS A 2 -2.58 -6.36 23.50
N VAL A 3 -3.66 -5.97 22.84
CA VAL A 3 -3.65 -5.68 21.40
C VAL A 3 -2.67 -4.55 21.07
N ILE A 4 -2.67 -3.48 21.87
CA ILE A 4 -1.75 -2.35 21.69
C ILE A 4 -0.30 -2.74 21.94
N GLU A 5 -0.05 -3.55 22.98
CA GLU A 5 1.30 -4.03 23.32
C GLU A 5 1.88 -4.91 22.22
N GLU A 6 1.09 -5.84 21.71
CA GLU A 6 1.50 -6.72 20.60
C GLU A 6 1.72 -5.95 19.31
N ARG A 7 0.86 -4.99 19.01
CA ARG A 7 1.03 -4.05 17.88
C ARG A 7 2.36 -3.31 17.98
N THR A 8 2.66 -2.77 19.14
CA THR A 8 3.90 -2.01 19.38
C THR A 8 5.14 -2.86 19.07
N LYS A 9 5.13 -4.13 19.44
CA LYS A 9 6.22 -5.08 19.16
C LYS A 9 6.30 -5.39 17.66
N ARG A 10 5.17 -5.72 17.04
CA ARG A 10 5.14 -6.07 15.61
C ARG A 10 5.57 -4.92 14.71
N THR A 11 5.25 -3.68 15.06
CA THR A 11 5.53 -2.49 14.25
C THR A 11 6.87 -1.83 14.51
N GLU A 12 7.71 -2.39 15.37
CA GLU A 12 9.01 -1.79 15.71
C GLU A 12 9.88 -1.56 14.45
N TRP A 13 10.09 -2.59 13.66
CA TRP A 13 10.88 -2.49 12.42
C TRP A 13 10.27 -1.48 11.43
N TYR A 14 8.95 -1.45 11.35
CA TYR A 14 8.17 -0.60 10.45
C TYR A 14 8.29 0.88 10.84
N ARG A 15 8.20 1.18 12.12
CA ARG A 15 8.39 2.55 12.63
C ARG A 15 9.83 3.04 12.44
N ASP A 16 10.81 2.14 12.51
CA ASP A 16 12.20 2.48 12.24
C ASP A 16 12.45 2.67 10.72
N ALA A 17 11.74 1.97 9.89
CA ALA A 17 11.89 1.99 8.43
C ALA A 17 11.46 3.33 7.80
N ARG A 18 10.35 3.88 8.21
CA ARG A 18 9.77 5.17 7.80
C ARG A 18 9.45 5.35 6.32
N PHE A 19 10.13 4.68 5.41
CA PHE A 19 10.02 4.93 3.96
C PHE A 19 9.90 3.62 3.19
N GLY A 20 8.84 3.51 2.39
CA GLY A 20 8.56 2.33 1.58
C GLY A 20 8.08 2.65 0.18
N MET A 21 8.11 1.63 -0.69
CA MET A 21 7.62 1.69 -2.07
C MET A 21 6.30 0.95 -2.18
N PHE A 22 5.28 1.63 -2.69
CA PHE A 22 4.04 1.00 -3.14
C PHE A 22 4.13 0.76 -4.64
N ILE A 23 3.68 -0.40 -5.12
CA ILE A 23 3.74 -0.74 -6.54
C ILE A 23 2.36 -1.19 -7.00
N HIS A 24 1.71 -0.37 -7.83
CA HIS A 24 0.45 -0.70 -8.47
C HIS A 24 0.70 -1.17 -9.90
N TRP A 25 0.52 -2.46 -10.12
CA TRP A 25 0.77 -3.08 -11.42
C TRP A 25 -0.22 -4.22 -11.69
N GLY A 26 -0.69 -4.32 -12.91
CA GLY A 26 -1.65 -5.32 -13.33
C GLY A 26 -2.15 -5.07 -14.75
N LEU A 27 -3.26 -5.70 -15.12
CA LEU A 27 -3.87 -5.57 -16.45
C LEU A 27 -4.20 -4.13 -16.82
N TYR A 28 -4.58 -3.31 -15.84
CA TYR A 28 -4.92 -1.91 -16.04
C TYR A 28 -3.76 -1.05 -16.59
N ALA A 29 -2.53 -1.55 -16.52
CA ALA A 29 -1.40 -0.87 -17.15
C ALA A 29 -1.46 -0.90 -18.69
N ILE A 30 -2.19 -1.83 -19.28
CA ILE A 30 -2.34 -1.95 -20.74
C ILE A 30 -3.18 -0.82 -21.31
N PRO A 31 -4.43 -0.56 -20.83
CA PRO A 31 -5.18 0.62 -21.24
C PRO A 31 -4.47 1.94 -20.88
N ALA A 32 -3.63 1.92 -19.86
CA ALA A 32 -2.82 3.04 -19.41
C ALA A 32 -3.66 4.29 -19.05
N ARG A 33 -4.77 4.07 -18.34
CA ARG A 33 -5.70 5.10 -17.85
C ARG A 33 -5.98 4.99 -16.36
N GLY A 34 -5.07 4.35 -15.60
CA GLY A 34 -5.21 4.14 -14.16
C GLY A 34 -5.88 2.81 -13.79
N GLU A 35 -5.77 2.45 -12.53
CA GLU A 35 -6.23 1.15 -12.00
C GLU A 35 -7.76 1.03 -11.87
N TRP A 36 -8.48 2.13 -11.93
CA TRP A 36 -9.95 2.17 -11.89
C TRP A 36 -10.61 2.13 -13.27
N VAL A 37 -9.85 1.97 -14.34
CA VAL A 37 -10.35 2.05 -15.72
C VAL A 37 -11.56 1.17 -15.97
N ARG A 38 -11.56 -0.05 -15.47
CA ARG A 38 -12.69 -0.98 -15.65
C ARG A 38 -13.98 -0.47 -15.00
N SER A 39 -13.88 0.07 -13.77
CA SER A 39 -15.03 0.63 -13.07
C SER A 39 -15.48 1.96 -13.68
N MET A 40 -14.55 2.86 -13.95
CA MET A 40 -14.86 4.20 -14.47
C MET A 40 -15.50 4.16 -15.86
N GLU A 41 -15.04 3.26 -16.74
CA GLU A 41 -15.55 3.08 -18.08
C GLU A 41 -16.59 1.95 -18.17
N GLN A 42 -16.96 1.34 -17.05
CA GLN A 42 -17.92 0.26 -16.94
C GLN A 42 -17.69 -0.86 -17.97
N ILE A 43 -16.45 -1.34 -18.04
CA ILE A 43 -16.04 -2.36 -19.00
C ILE A 43 -16.49 -3.74 -18.50
N PRO A 44 -17.29 -4.50 -19.29
CA PRO A 44 -17.67 -5.86 -18.94
C PRO A 44 -16.45 -6.79 -18.84
N HIS A 45 -16.58 -7.86 -18.03
CA HIS A 45 -15.48 -8.81 -17.86
C HIS A 45 -15.04 -9.44 -19.18
N GLU A 46 -15.96 -9.82 -20.03
CA GLU A 46 -15.70 -10.44 -21.34
C GLU A 46 -14.86 -9.56 -22.27
N ASP A 47 -14.93 -8.23 -22.12
CA ASP A 47 -14.10 -7.30 -22.88
C ASP A 47 -12.75 -7.04 -22.20
N TYR A 48 -12.76 -6.96 -20.87
CA TYR A 48 -11.56 -6.66 -20.07
C TYR A 48 -10.60 -7.87 -19.97
N CYS A 49 -11.13 -9.10 -19.88
CA CYS A 49 -10.32 -10.31 -19.68
C CYS A 49 -9.34 -10.60 -20.83
N HIS A 50 -9.60 -10.09 -22.03
CA HIS A 50 -8.70 -10.23 -23.17
C HIS A 50 -7.34 -9.55 -22.96
N LEU A 51 -7.26 -8.62 -22.01
CA LEU A 51 -5.98 -8.00 -21.64
C LEU A 51 -4.96 -9.03 -21.13
N THR A 52 -5.39 -10.18 -20.65
CA THR A 52 -4.48 -11.27 -20.24
C THR A 52 -3.62 -11.75 -21.39
N GLU A 53 -4.14 -11.73 -22.62
CA GLU A 53 -3.42 -12.15 -23.84
C GLU A 53 -2.35 -11.15 -24.25
N GLU A 54 -2.46 -9.90 -23.81
CA GLU A 54 -1.56 -8.80 -24.10
C GLU A 54 -0.57 -8.52 -22.96
N PHE A 55 -0.76 -9.14 -21.80
CA PHE A 55 0.05 -8.90 -20.60
C PHE A 55 1.32 -9.76 -20.66
N THR A 56 2.31 -9.30 -21.42
CA THR A 56 3.57 -10.01 -21.66
C THR A 56 4.61 -9.79 -20.57
N ALA A 57 4.56 -8.66 -19.86
CA ALA A 57 5.55 -8.26 -18.85
C ALA A 57 6.99 -8.42 -19.37
N GLU A 58 7.22 -8.17 -20.67
CA GLU A 58 8.46 -8.53 -21.39
C GLU A 58 9.71 -7.83 -20.88
N ASN A 59 9.56 -6.67 -20.23
CA ASN A 59 10.66 -5.91 -19.63
C ASN A 59 10.61 -5.93 -18.10
N TYR A 60 9.80 -6.82 -17.51
CA TYR A 60 9.75 -6.99 -16.07
C TYR A 60 11.10 -7.48 -15.54
N ASN A 61 11.73 -6.66 -14.74
CA ASN A 61 12.95 -7.01 -14.02
C ASN A 61 12.84 -6.52 -12.57
N PRO A 62 12.33 -7.37 -11.67
CA PRO A 62 12.10 -6.96 -10.28
C PRO A 62 13.39 -6.63 -9.52
N ARG A 63 14.54 -7.12 -10.01
CA ARG A 63 15.83 -6.74 -9.42
C ARG A 63 16.15 -5.27 -9.64
N GLU A 64 15.80 -4.71 -10.80
CA GLU A 64 15.92 -3.27 -11.05
C GLU A 64 14.99 -2.47 -10.15
N TRP A 65 13.77 -2.95 -9.94
CA TRP A 65 12.84 -2.32 -9.01
C TRP A 65 13.41 -2.30 -7.59
N ALA A 66 13.96 -3.43 -7.14
CA ALA A 66 14.53 -3.56 -5.81
C ALA A 66 15.77 -2.67 -5.63
N ARG A 67 16.63 -2.59 -6.64
CA ARG A 67 17.80 -1.69 -6.59
C ARG A 67 17.38 -0.23 -6.53
N LEU A 68 16.37 0.16 -7.29
CA LEU A 68 15.83 1.51 -7.26
C LEU A 68 15.26 1.85 -5.89
N ALA A 69 14.47 0.95 -5.32
CA ALA A 69 13.93 1.13 -3.97
C ALA A 69 15.05 1.29 -2.93
N LYS A 70 16.06 0.45 -2.99
CA LYS A 70 17.22 0.52 -2.10
C LYS A 70 17.99 1.82 -2.28
N LYS A 71 18.23 2.22 -3.53
CA LYS A 71 18.92 3.49 -3.84
C LYS A 71 18.15 4.70 -3.31
N ALA A 72 16.82 4.67 -3.41
CA ALA A 72 15.96 5.73 -2.86
C ALA A 72 15.96 5.79 -1.33
N GLY A 73 16.47 4.77 -0.64
CA GLY A 73 16.45 4.67 0.81
C GLY A 73 15.20 4.02 1.37
N MET A 74 14.43 3.34 0.54
CA MET A 74 13.24 2.61 0.97
C MET A 74 13.62 1.31 1.67
N LYS A 75 12.95 1.00 2.79
CA LYS A 75 13.25 -0.16 3.63
C LYS A 75 12.23 -1.28 3.50
N TYR A 76 11.09 -1.01 2.89
CA TYR A 76 10.06 -2.01 2.61
C TYR A 76 9.34 -1.67 1.32
N ALA A 77 8.68 -2.68 0.74
CA ALA A 77 7.93 -2.52 -0.49
C ALA A 77 6.67 -3.38 -0.46
N VAL A 78 5.61 -2.89 -1.09
CA VAL A 78 4.31 -3.54 -1.17
C VAL A 78 3.86 -3.60 -2.62
N LEU A 79 3.68 -4.82 -3.15
CA LEU A 79 3.16 -5.04 -4.51
C LEU A 79 1.69 -5.41 -4.46
N THR A 80 0.90 -4.88 -5.39
CA THR A 80 -0.49 -5.32 -5.59
C THR A 80 -0.51 -6.76 -6.13
N ALA A 81 -0.68 -7.73 -5.24
CA ALA A 81 -0.83 -9.13 -5.62
C ALA A 81 -2.16 -9.36 -6.36
N LYS A 82 -3.21 -8.66 -5.96
CA LYS A 82 -4.53 -8.64 -6.60
C LYS A 82 -5.18 -7.28 -6.35
N HIS A 83 -5.61 -6.60 -7.41
CA HIS A 83 -6.38 -5.37 -7.33
C HIS A 83 -7.88 -5.65 -7.50
N HIS A 84 -8.71 -4.61 -7.57
CA HIS A 84 -10.18 -4.76 -7.62
C HIS A 84 -10.69 -5.51 -8.85
N ASP A 85 -9.94 -5.51 -9.95
CA ASP A 85 -10.30 -6.25 -11.18
C ASP A 85 -10.20 -7.77 -11.05
N GLY A 86 -9.70 -8.27 -9.93
CA GLY A 86 -9.61 -9.69 -9.63
C GLY A 86 -8.45 -10.43 -10.27
N PHE A 87 -7.65 -9.75 -11.11
CA PHE A 87 -6.49 -10.38 -11.73
C PHE A 87 -5.36 -10.57 -10.72
N CYS A 88 -4.88 -11.82 -10.61
CA CYS A 88 -3.88 -12.21 -9.64
C CYS A 88 -2.49 -12.25 -10.26
N LEU A 89 -1.51 -11.55 -9.67
CA LEU A 89 -0.12 -11.58 -10.11
C LEU A 89 0.66 -12.78 -9.53
N PHE A 90 -0.05 -13.76 -8.96
CA PHE A 90 0.54 -14.93 -8.32
C PHE A 90 -0.13 -16.23 -8.80
N ASP A 91 0.56 -17.34 -8.60
CA ASP A 91 0.13 -18.68 -9.02
C ASP A 91 -0.97 -19.24 -8.09
N THR A 92 -2.14 -18.61 -8.11
CA THR A 92 -3.30 -19.11 -7.36
C THR A 92 -3.87 -20.36 -8.04
N LYS A 93 -4.28 -21.35 -7.24
CA LYS A 93 -4.97 -22.53 -7.73
C LYS A 93 -6.49 -22.41 -7.70
N LEU A 94 -7.00 -21.28 -7.20
CA LEU A 94 -8.42 -21.05 -6.97
C LEU A 94 -9.13 -20.36 -8.13
N THR A 95 -8.39 -19.83 -9.08
CA THR A 95 -8.92 -19.23 -10.31
C THR A 95 -7.86 -19.28 -11.42
N ASP A 96 -8.28 -19.39 -12.66
CA ASP A 96 -7.41 -19.29 -13.83
C ASP A 96 -7.07 -17.84 -14.19
N TYR A 97 -7.74 -16.87 -13.56
CA TYR A 97 -7.54 -15.45 -13.83
C TYR A 97 -6.30 -14.93 -13.08
N ASN A 98 -5.14 -15.36 -13.57
CA ASN A 98 -3.87 -15.07 -12.95
C ASN A 98 -2.73 -14.95 -13.96
N SER A 99 -1.58 -14.47 -13.54
CA SER A 99 -0.42 -14.19 -14.40
C SER A 99 0.23 -15.44 -14.99
N MET A 100 0.05 -16.61 -14.38
CA MET A 100 0.53 -17.88 -14.97
C MET A 100 -0.21 -18.22 -16.26
N ASN A 101 -1.46 -17.80 -16.39
CA ASN A 101 -2.32 -18.03 -17.56
C ASN A 101 -2.40 -16.80 -18.48
N ALA A 102 -1.70 -15.73 -18.16
CA ALA A 102 -1.53 -14.58 -19.05
C ALA A 102 -0.37 -14.81 -20.03
N ALA A 103 -0.19 -13.91 -20.97
CA ALA A 103 0.88 -14.02 -21.97
C ALA A 103 2.29 -14.14 -21.35
N CYS A 104 2.51 -13.57 -20.17
CA CYS A 104 3.79 -13.64 -19.47
C CYS A 104 4.13 -15.03 -18.90
N HIS A 105 3.13 -15.85 -18.58
CA HIS A 105 3.30 -17.18 -17.98
C HIS A 105 4.25 -17.22 -16.77
N LYS A 106 4.11 -16.26 -15.86
CA LYS A 106 5.00 -16.11 -14.71
C LYS A 106 4.23 -15.85 -13.42
N ASP A 107 4.79 -16.31 -12.31
CA ASP A 107 4.41 -15.89 -10.98
C ASP A 107 5.16 -14.60 -10.63
N LEU A 108 4.52 -13.46 -10.90
CA LEU A 108 5.15 -12.15 -10.76
C LEU A 108 5.38 -11.78 -9.29
N VAL A 109 4.51 -12.22 -8.38
CA VAL A 109 4.66 -12.02 -6.94
C VAL A 109 5.90 -12.76 -6.44
N LYS A 110 6.10 -14.00 -6.85
CA LYS A 110 7.28 -14.78 -6.46
C LYS A 110 8.58 -14.08 -6.85
N GLU A 111 8.67 -13.62 -8.08
CA GLU A 111 9.87 -12.91 -8.58
C GLU A 111 10.09 -11.58 -7.84
N PHE A 112 9.02 -10.85 -7.54
CA PHE A 112 9.08 -9.62 -6.74
C PHE A 112 9.67 -9.92 -5.35
N LEU A 113 9.12 -10.91 -4.66
CA LEU A 113 9.55 -11.25 -3.30
C LEU A 113 11.02 -11.68 -3.26
N GLU A 114 11.44 -12.51 -4.20
CA GLU A 114 12.84 -12.98 -4.31
C GLU A 114 13.79 -11.78 -4.53
N ALA A 115 13.46 -10.88 -5.45
CA ALA A 115 14.28 -9.73 -5.78
C ALA A 115 14.45 -8.75 -4.63
N PHE A 116 13.35 -8.41 -3.96
CA PHE A 116 13.38 -7.43 -2.86
C PHE A 116 14.03 -8.02 -1.60
N ARG A 117 13.78 -9.31 -1.31
CA ARG A 117 14.48 -10.00 -0.21
C ARG A 117 15.99 -10.03 -0.42
N ALA A 118 16.43 -10.23 -1.67
CA ALA A 118 17.87 -10.26 -2.00
C ALA A 118 18.55 -8.91 -1.72
N GLU A 119 17.82 -7.81 -1.77
CA GLU A 119 18.31 -6.47 -1.44
C GLU A 119 18.13 -6.10 0.04
N GLY A 120 17.66 -7.04 0.87
CA GLY A 120 17.42 -6.80 2.29
C GLY A 120 16.22 -5.90 2.59
N ILE A 121 15.31 -5.75 1.63
CA ILE A 121 14.10 -4.95 1.77
C ILE A 121 12.97 -5.82 2.34
N LYS A 122 12.26 -5.33 3.35
CA LYS A 122 11.09 -5.99 3.89
C LYS A 122 9.98 -6.02 2.84
N VAL A 123 9.23 -7.12 2.77
CA VAL A 123 8.27 -7.35 1.70
C VAL A 123 6.86 -7.48 2.22
N GLY A 124 5.95 -6.83 1.51
CA GLY A 124 4.53 -6.90 1.75
C GLY A 124 3.73 -7.07 0.46
N LEU A 125 2.50 -7.48 0.61
CA LEU A 125 1.57 -7.63 -0.50
C LEU A 125 0.28 -6.88 -0.22
N TYR A 126 -0.20 -6.19 -1.24
CA TYR A 126 -1.54 -5.59 -1.25
C TYR A 126 -2.52 -6.62 -1.80
N PHE A 127 -3.67 -6.75 -1.17
CA PHE A 127 -4.73 -7.64 -1.59
C PHE A 127 -6.08 -6.92 -1.49
N SER A 128 -6.73 -6.74 -2.64
CA SER A 128 -8.10 -6.21 -2.66
C SER A 128 -9.07 -7.23 -2.09
N ILE A 129 -9.86 -6.83 -1.10
CA ILE A 129 -10.90 -7.68 -0.53
C ILE A 129 -12.21 -7.62 -1.33
N ILE A 130 -12.34 -6.68 -2.26
CA ILE A 130 -13.39 -6.71 -3.29
C ILE A 130 -12.84 -7.39 -4.56
N ASP A 131 -13.74 -7.87 -5.40
CA ASP A 131 -13.37 -8.59 -6.62
C ASP A 131 -14.44 -8.40 -7.69
N TRP A 132 -14.16 -7.59 -8.69
CA TRP A 132 -15.12 -7.31 -9.77
C TRP A 132 -15.29 -8.49 -10.74
N ARG A 133 -14.43 -9.48 -10.67
CA ARG A 133 -14.48 -10.63 -11.55
C ARG A 133 -15.22 -11.83 -10.94
N HIS A 134 -15.15 -11.99 -9.62
CA HIS A 134 -15.67 -13.20 -8.98
C HIS A 134 -17.21 -13.30 -9.15
N PRO A 135 -17.71 -14.48 -9.59
CA PRO A 135 -19.14 -14.65 -9.87
C PRO A 135 -20.06 -14.53 -8.65
N ASP A 136 -19.53 -14.66 -7.44
CA ASP A 136 -20.29 -14.55 -6.19
C ASP A 136 -20.11 -13.19 -5.48
N PHE A 137 -19.29 -12.28 -6.03
CA PHE A 137 -19.21 -10.92 -5.51
C PHE A 137 -20.37 -10.07 -6.07
N PRO A 138 -21.02 -9.22 -5.25
CA PRO A 138 -22.14 -8.40 -5.72
C PRO A 138 -21.73 -7.50 -6.90
N HIS A 139 -22.63 -7.36 -7.89
CA HIS A 139 -22.37 -6.51 -9.05
C HIS A 139 -23.45 -5.44 -9.25
N TYR A 140 -24.67 -5.78 -9.58
CA TYR A 140 -25.74 -4.78 -9.72
C TYR A 140 -26.02 -4.07 -8.39
N GLY A 141 -26.02 -2.75 -8.44
CA GLY A 141 -26.27 -1.94 -7.23
C GLY A 141 -25.08 -1.83 -6.26
N ASP A 142 -23.96 -2.48 -6.54
CA ASP A 142 -22.74 -2.23 -5.79
C ASP A 142 -22.25 -0.80 -6.04
N MET A 143 -21.52 -0.23 -5.08
CA MET A 143 -21.06 1.16 -5.18
C MET A 143 -20.01 1.37 -6.28
N HIS A 144 -19.18 0.38 -6.54
CA HIS A 144 -18.00 0.52 -7.39
C HIS A 144 -17.88 -0.48 -8.53
N HIS A 145 -18.67 -1.56 -8.51
CA HIS A 145 -18.58 -2.61 -9.53
C HIS A 145 -18.81 -2.04 -10.94
N PRO A 146 -18.04 -2.46 -11.95
CA PRO A 146 -18.24 -2.02 -13.34
C PRO A 146 -19.67 -2.19 -13.85
N MET A 147 -20.38 -3.23 -13.39
CA MET A 147 -21.76 -3.55 -13.81
C MET A 147 -22.82 -3.00 -12.85
N ARG A 148 -22.47 -2.07 -11.96
CA ARG A 148 -23.36 -1.53 -10.91
C ARG A 148 -24.67 -0.94 -11.41
N ASN A 149 -24.68 -0.43 -12.64
CA ASN A 149 -25.84 0.23 -13.25
C ASN A 149 -26.61 -0.67 -14.23
N HIS A 150 -26.31 -1.96 -14.27
CA HIS A 150 -26.89 -2.93 -15.21
C HIS A 150 -27.89 -3.85 -14.50
N PRO A 151 -29.22 -3.57 -14.57
CA PRO A 151 -30.24 -4.39 -13.89
C PRO A 151 -30.24 -5.86 -14.32
N GLU A 152 -29.82 -6.14 -15.55
CA GLU A 152 -29.69 -7.49 -16.07
C GLU A 152 -28.62 -8.29 -15.33
N CYS A 153 -27.71 -7.62 -14.62
CA CYS A 153 -26.69 -8.24 -13.77
C CYS A 153 -27.25 -8.50 -12.37
N SER A 154 -28.30 -9.31 -12.24
CA SER A 154 -28.90 -9.65 -10.96
C SER A 154 -27.94 -10.35 -10.01
N ASN A 155 -28.08 -10.07 -8.70
CA ASN A 155 -27.32 -10.73 -7.63
C ASN A 155 -28.00 -12.03 -7.13
N GLU A 156 -29.13 -12.44 -7.72
CA GLU A 156 -29.96 -13.51 -7.22
C GLU A 156 -29.23 -14.84 -7.00
N ASN A 157 -28.32 -15.18 -7.88
CA ASN A 157 -27.53 -16.42 -7.82
C ASN A 157 -26.12 -16.25 -7.25
N ARG A 158 -25.82 -15.12 -6.63
CA ARG A 158 -24.54 -14.85 -6.04
C ARG A 158 -24.53 -15.19 -4.55
N ASP A 159 -23.50 -15.91 -4.12
CA ASP A 159 -23.33 -16.36 -2.73
C ASP A 159 -22.07 -15.74 -2.16
N PHE A 160 -22.26 -14.72 -1.33
CA PHE A 160 -21.14 -13.99 -0.72
C PHE A 160 -20.28 -14.86 0.20
N ASP A 161 -20.86 -15.89 0.83
CA ASP A 161 -20.07 -16.82 1.65
C ASP A 161 -19.10 -17.65 0.81
N ARG A 162 -19.50 -18.06 -0.40
CA ARG A 162 -18.57 -18.72 -1.34
C ARG A 162 -17.45 -17.77 -1.78
N TYR A 163 -17.77 -16.49 -1.99
CA TYR A 163 -16.75 -15.50 -2.26
C TYR A 163 -15.75 -15.37 -1.10
N LEU A 164 -16.24 -15.34 0.14
CA LEU A 164 -15.35 -15.25 1.31
C LEU A 164 -14.45 -16.48 1.45
N GLU A 165 -14.94 -17.68 1.16
CA GLU A 165 -14.12 -18.90 1.12
C GLU A 165 -12.98 -18.77 0.09
N PHE A 166 -13.30 -18.26 -1.09
CA PHE A 166 -12.33 -17.98 -2.14
C PHE A 166 -11.30 -16.95 -1.67
N MET A 167 -11.73 -15.84 -1.11
CA MET A 167 -10.86 -14.78 -0.60
C MET A 167 -9.91 -15.31 0.49
N PHE A 168 -10.43 -16.02 1.48
CA PHE A 168 -9.65 -16.64 2.54
C PHE A 168 -8.63 -17.64 1.98
N GLY A 169 -9.06 -18.44 1.01
CA GLY A 169 -8.19 -19.41 0.32
C GLY A 169 -7.00 -18.74 -0.38
N GLN A 170 -7.24 -17.66 -1.09
CA GLN A 170 -6.18 -16.91 -1.77
C GLN A 170 -5.20 -16.26 -0.78
N ILE A 171 -5.72 -15.66 0.28
CA ILE A 171 -4.88 -15.07 1.34
C ILE A 171 -4.03 -16.17 1.99
N LYS A 172 -4.62 -17.33 2.26
CA LYS A 172 -3.89 -18.49 2.80
C LYS A 172 -2.78 -18.95 1.86
N GLU A 173 -3.03 -19.02 0.55
CA GLU A 173 -2.00 -19.34 -0.45
C GLU A 173 -0.81 -18.38 -0.35
N LEU A 174 -1.06 -17.08 -0.26
CA LEU A 174 0.00 -16.08 -0.14
C LEU A 174 0.79 -16.23 1.15
N LEU A 175 0.14 -16.58 2.25
CA LEU A 175 0.78 -16.75 3.56
C LEU A 175 1.55 -18.06 3.70
N THR A 176 1.26 -19.07 2.87
CA THR A 176 1.84 -20.43 3.01
C THR A 176 2.82 -20.80 1.91
N ASN A 177 2.68 -20.23 0.71
CA ASN A 177 3.45 -20.66 -0.48
C ASN A 177 4.60 -19.72 -0.86
N TYR A 178 4.72 -18.58 -0.21
CA TYR A 178 5.64 -17.51 -0.62
C TYR A 178 6.69 -17.14 0.44
N GLY A 179 6.82 -17.94 1.48
CA GLY A 179 7.76 -17.69 2.56
C GLY A 179 7.28 -16.57 3.50
N LYS A 180 8.22 -16.01 4.26
CA LYS A 180 7.92 -14.96 5.22
C LYS A 180 7.49 -13.68 4.53
N LEU A 181 6.31 -13.17 4.89
CA LEU A 181 5.87 -11.82 4.54
C LEU A 181 5.98 -10.93 5.77
N ASP A 182 6.28 -9.66 5.57
CA ASP A 182 6.42 -8.69 6.66
C ASP A 182 5.16 -7.86 6.84
N LEU A 183 4.37 -7.66 5.76
CA LEU A 183 3.21 -6.82 5.76
C LEU A 183 2.15 -7.33 4.79
N MET A 184 0.87 -7.26 5.20
CA MET A 184 -0.29 -7.42 4.31
C MET A 184 -1.13 -6.15 4.33
N TRP A 185 -1.40 -5.64 3.16
CA TRP A 185 -2.20 -4.46 2.93
C TRP A 185 -3.54 -4.88 2.34
N PHE A 186 -4.56 -5.02 3.19
CA PHE A 186 -5.92 -5.31 2.73
C PHE A 186 -6.58 -4.00 2.30
N ASP A 187 -7.35 -4.05 1.26
CA ASP A 187 -8.08 -2.88 0.79
C ASP A 187 -9.46 -3.28 0.32
N PHE A 188 -10.40 -2.73 0.65
CA PHE A 188 -11.43 -1.81 0.27
C PHE A 188 -12.70 -2.07 1.08
N SER A 189 -12.76 -1.56 2.30
CA SER A 189 -14.00 -1.48 3.07
C SER A 189 -14.75 -0.19 2.73
N TYR A 190 -16.08 -0.29 2.58
CA TYR A 190 -16.93 0.85 2.24
C TYR A 190 -18.38 0.58 2.64
N GLY A 191 -19.13 1.64 2.95
CA GLY A 191 -20.53 1.50 3.35
C GLY A 191 -20.72 0.50 4.48
N ASN A 192 -21.56 -0.51 4.24
CA ASN A 192 -21.78 -1.63 5.18
C ASN A 192 -20.81 -2.82 4.95
N MET A 193 -19.94 -2.74 3.97
CA MET A 193 -18.92 -3.74 3.67
C MET A 193 -17.69 -3.50 4.55
N LYS A 194 -17.80 -3.83 5.83
CA LYS A 194 -16.75 -3.62 6.86
C LYS A 194 -16.81 -4.74 7.89
N CYS A 195 -15.72 -4.96 8.60
CA CYS A 195 -15.63 -5.83 9.79
C CYS A 195 -16.23 -7.22 9.60
N ASP A 196 -17.38 -7.48 10.23
CA ASP A 196 -18.05 -8.80 10.21
C ASP A 196 -18.47 -9.22 8.81
N LYS A 197 -18.72 -8.29 7.91
CA LYS A 197 -19.05 -8.61 6.52
C LYS A 197 -17.92 -9.36 5.83
N TRP A 198 -16.67 -9.08 6.20
CA TRP A 198 -15.49 -9.78 5.72
C TRP A 198 -15.10 -10.97 6.59
N LYS A 199 -15.85 -11.28 7.66
CA LYS A 199 -15.42 -12.21 8.71
C LYS A 199 -14.01 -11.83 9.22
N ALA A 200 -13.83 -10.56 9.54
CA ALA A 200 -12.52 -9.99 9.85
C ALA A 200 -11.84 -10.67 11.04
N GLN A 201 -12.60 -11.07 12.08
CA GLN A 201 -12.04 -11.78 13.22
C GLN A 201 -11.43 -13.13 12.82
N GLU A 202 -12.17 -13.92 12.05
CA GLU A 202 -11.71 -15.22 11.55
C GLU A 202 -10.53 -15.06 10.59
N LEU A 203 -10.57 -14.03 9.73
CA LEU A 203 -9.47 -13.74 8.81
C LEU A 203 -8.18 -13.43 9.56
N ILE A 204 -8.24 -12.55 10.54
CA ILE A 204 -7.06 -12.18 11.33
C ILE A 204 -6.57 -13.35 12.16
N SER A 205 -7.48 -14.16 12.73
CA SER A 205 -7.08 -15.39 13.45
C SER A 205 -6.29 -16.33 12.53
N MET A 206 -6.73 -16.49 11.28
CA MET A 206 -5.99 -17.28 10.28
C MET A 206 -4.62 -16.69 9.99
N VAL A 207 -4.57 -15.39 9.72
CA VAL A 207 -3.30 -14.69 9.44
C VAL A 207 -2.32 -14.86 10.60
N ARG A 208 -2.75 -14.60 11.83
CA ARG A 208 -1.90 -14.70 13.03
C ARG A 208 -1.46 -16.13 13.33
N SER A 209 -2.27 -17.13 12.99
CA SER A 209 -1.90 -18.54 13.18
C SER A 209 -0.80 -18.97 12.21
N ILE A 210 -0.74 -18.39 11.01
CA ILE A 210 0.25 -18.75 9.98
C ILE A 210 1.52 -17.89 10.11
N GLN A 211 1.36 -16.57 10.23
CA GLN A 211 2.49 -15.63 10.33
C GLN A 211 2.21 -14.59 11.45
N PRO A 212 2.51 -14.92 12.72
CA PRO A 212 2.15 -14.06 13.85
C PRO A 212 2.89 -12.71 13.91
N TRP A 213 4.03 -12.59 13.24
CA TRP A 213 4.83 -11.34 13.16
C TRP A 213 4.31 -10.36 12.12
N LEU A 214 3.45 -10.79 11.21
CA LEU A 214 2.99 -10.00 10.08
C LEU A 214 2.19 -8.78 10.54
N ILE A 215 2.51 -7.61 10.01
CA ILE A 215 1.71 -6.41 10.26
C ILE A 215 0.64 -6.25 9.19
N ILE A 216 -0.49 -5.69 9.59
CA ILE A 216 -1.62 -5.41 8.69
C ILE A 216 -2.08 -3.97 8.85
N ASP A 217 -2.63 -3.41 7.78
CA ASP A 217 -3.24 -2.09 7.80
C ASP A 217 -4.61 -2.11 8.51
N ASN A 218 -5.29 -0.96 8.56
CA ASN A 218 -6.58 -0.82 9.24
C ASN A 218 -7.79 -0.98 8.31
N ARG A 219 -7.60 -1.39 7.04
CA ARG A 219 -8.64 -1.35 6.01
C ARG A 219 -9.67 -2.50 6.06
N LEU A 220 -9.54 -3.47 6.96
CA LEU A 220 -10.63 -4.42 7.22
C LEU A 220 -11.80 -3.77 7.96
N GLU A 221 -11.54 -2.73 8.71
CA GLU A 221 -12.50 -1.99 9.54
C GLU A 221 -12.67 -0.54 9.06
N GLY A 222 -11.58 0.07 8.65
CA GLY A 222 -11.54 1.45 8.20
C GLY A 222 -11.54 1.61 6.69
N SER A 223 -11.43 2.85 6.25
CA SER A 223 -11.31 3.25 4.84
C SER A 223 -10.22 4.31 4.69
N ALA A 224 -10.08 4.89 3.51
CA ALA A 224 -9.19 6.03 3.29
C ALA A 224 -9.55 7.24 4.18
N GLU A 225 -10.84 7.39 4.51
CA GLU A 225 -11.39 8.53 5.25
C GLU A 225 -11.65 8.25 6.73
N ASP A 226 -11.82 6.97 7.08
CA ASP A 226 -12.21 6.51 8.41
C ASP A 226 -11.17 5.53 8.96
N SER A 227 -10.62 5.83 10.12
CA SER A 227 -9.57 5.02 10.74
C SER A 227 -10.10 3.80 11.52
N GLY A 228 -11.41 3.70 11.74
CA GLY A 228 -11.98 2.61 12.54
C GLY A 228 -11.55 2.65 14.00
N SER A 229 -11.63 1.50 14.69
CA SER A 229 -11.36 1.40 16.13
C SER A 229 -9.87 1.46 16.50
N ILE A 230 -8.96 1.57 15.53
CA ILE A 230 -7.53 1.70 15.81
C ILE A 230 -7.20 2.92 16.70
N LEU A 231 -8.06 3.96 16.67
CA LEU A 231 -7.90 5.17 17.46
C LEU A 231 -8.50 5.09 18.86
N THR A 232 -9.19 4.00 19.20
CA THR A 232 -9.82 3.85 20.52
C THR A 232 -8.84 3.32 21.56
N ALA A 233 -9.21 3.38 22.82
CA ALA A 233 -8.46 2.79 23.94
C ALA A 233 -8.48 1.26 23.89
N ASN A 234 -9.49 0.66 23.24
CA ASN A 234 -9.71 -0.77 23.19
C ASN A 234 -9.93 -1.24 21.76
N PRO A 235 -8.87 -1.17 20.92
CA PRO A 235 -8.98 -1.67 19.54
C PRO A 235 -9.17 -3.19 19.54
N THR A 236 -9.81 -3.69 18.49
CA THR A 236 -9.94 -5.13 18.23
C THR A 236 -8.68 -5.68 17.57
N GLU A 237 -8.58 -7.00 17.45
CA GLU A 237 -7.46 -7.63 16.73
C GLU A 237 -7.45 -7.29 15.23
N TYR A 238 -8.61 -7.04 14.65
CA TYR A 238 -8.74 -6.66 13.23
C TYR A 238 -8.74 -5.14 12.98
N SER A 239 -8.53 -4.32 14.00
CA SER A 239 -8.36 -2.86 13.82
C SER A 239 -7.13 -2.50 13.03
N GLY A 240 -6.20 -3.44 12.89
CA GLY A 240 -4.94 -3.26 12.20
C GLY A 240 -3.79 -2.87 13.13
N ASP A 241 -2.60 -2.87 12.56
CA ASP A 241 -1.37 -2.49 13.26
C ASP A 241 -0.98 -1.04 12.98
N PHE A 242 -1.46 -0.47 11.88
CA PHE A 242 -1.21 0.93 11.50
C PHE A 242 -2.40 1.52 10.74
N ALA A 243 -2.60 2.83 10.90
CA ALA A 243 -3.56 3.57 10.11
C ALA A 243 -2.96 3.93 8.75
N SER A 244 -3.80 4.10 7.74
CA SER A 244 -3.38 4.26 6.35
C SER A 244 -4.07 5.44 5.64
N PRO A 245 -3.82 6.69 6.09
CA PRO A 245 -4.36 7.86 5.37
C PRO A 245 -3.87 7.87 3.94
N GLU A 246 -4.77 8.25 3.02
CA GLU A 246 -4.51 8.18 1.59
C GLU A 246 -4.50 9.56 0.98
N GLN A 247 -3.47 9.84 0.16
CA GLN A 247 -3.29 11.10 -0.55
C GLN A 247 -3.30 12.33 0.36
N MET A 248 -3.01 12.13 1.65
CA MET A 248 -2.91 13.21 2.63
C MET A 248 -1.94 12.83 3.75
N ILE A 249 -1.33 13.83 4.35
CA ILE A 249 -0.51 13.67 5.56
C ILE A 249 -1.29 14.32 6.72
N PRO A 250 -1.59 13.56 7.79
CA PRO A 250 -2.32 14.10 8.93
C PRO A 250 -1.62 15.32 9.54
N PRO A 251 -2.32 16.45 9.73
CA PRO A 251 -1.68 17.70 10.15
C PRO A 251 -0.90 17.64 11.47
N ALA A 252 -1.36 16.79 12.41
CA ALA A 252 -0.74 16.61 13.72
C ALA A 252 -0.30 15.16 13.99
N GLY A 253 -0.19 14.33 12.93
CA GLY A 253 -0.02 12.89 13.09
C GLY A 253 -1.30 12.22 13.58
N ILE A 254 -1.18 10.98 14.05
CA ILE A 254 -2.32 10.20 14.53
C ILE A 254 -2.05 9.73 15.95
N ARG A 255 -2.98 10.08 16.86
CA ARG A 255 -2.97 9.63 18.25
C ARG A 255 -4.32 9.01 18.59
N ASN A 256 -4.30 8.03 19.49
CA ASN A 256 -5.55 7.45 19.99
C ASN A 256 -6.23 8.38 21.00
N GLU A 257 -7.42 8.00 21.46
CA GLU A 257 -8.20 8.78 22.42
C GLU A 257 -7.52 8.96 23.79
N LEU A 258 -6.48 8.16 24.07
CA LEU A 258 -5.63 8.30 25.28
C LEU A 258 -4.44 9.26 25.04
N GLY A 259 -4.32 9.83 23.85
CA GLY A 259 -3.22 10.71 23.49
C GLY A 259 -1.93 10.01 23.07
N ASN A 260 -1.91 8.67 23.00
CA ASN A 260 -0.73 7.91 22.59
C ASN A 260 -0.58 7.86 21.07
N PRO A 261 0.64 7.95 20.54
CA PRO A 261 0.86 7.80 19.11
C PRO A 261 0.40 6.44 18.58
N VAL A 262 -0.27 6.45 17.42
CA VAL A 262 -0.66 5.25 16.68
C VAL A 262 0.25 5.14 15.46
N PRO A 263 0.83 3.97 15.15
CA PRO A 263 1.57 3.80 13.91
C PRO A 263 0.70 4.15 12.71
N TRP A 264 1.25 4.85 11.75
CA TRP A 264 0.51 5.22 10.54
C TRP A 264 1.43 5.39 9.34
N GLU A 265 0.83 5.34 8.18
CA GLU A 265 1.50 5.40 6.90
C GLU A 265 0.65 6.21 5.94
N ALA A 266 1.20 7.31 5.43
CA ALA A 266 0.55 8.02 4.32
C ALA A 266 0.93 7.31 3.03
N CYS A 267 -0.06 6.76 2.32
CA CYS A 267 0.16 6.25 0.97
C CYS A 267 -0.13 7.35 -0.04
N LEU A 268 0.90 7.70 -0.81
CA LEU A 268 0.88 8.84 -1.74
C LEU A 268 1.39 8.42 -3.11
N THR A 269 0.82 9.05 -4.15
CA THR A 269 1.26 8.85 -5.53
C THR A 269 2.35 9.85 -5.92
N LEU A 270 3.20 9.49 -6.89
CA LEU A 270 4.15 10.41 -7.50
C LEU A 270 3.49 11.36 -8.51
N ASN A 271 2.41 10.92 -9.11
CA ASN A 271 1.54 11.70 -10.00
C ASN A 271 0.10 11.63 -9.49
N ASN A 272 -0.89 11.73 -10.35
CA ASN A 272 -2.31 11.72 -9.96
C ASN A 272 -2.95 10.31 -9.99
N ASN A 273 -2.18 9.27 -10.27
CA ASN A 273 -2.68 7.90 -10.41
C ASN A 273 -1.84 6.89 -9.64
N TRP A 274 -2.48 5.81 -9.18
CA TRP A 274 -1.79 4.65 -8.60
C TRP A 274 -1.25 3.74 -9.71
N GLY A 275 -2.12 3.24 -10.57
CA GLY A 275 -1.74 2.48 -11.74
C GLY A 275 -1.26 3.38 -12.87
N TYR A 276 -0.51 2.79 -13.81
CA TYR A 276 0.06 3.53 -14.93
C TYR A 276 -0.99 4.27 -15.74
N SER A 277 -0.75 5.56 -15.97
CA SER A 277 -1.54 6.42 -16.87
C SER A 277 -0.60 7.15 -17.82
N SER A 278 -0.70 6.86 -19.11
CA SER A 278 0.21 7.42 -20.13
C SER A 278 0.05 8.92 -20.35
N SER A 279 -1.11 9.46 -20.01
CA SER A 279 -1.41 10.89 -20.14
C SER A 279 -1.04 11.73 -18.91
N ASP A 280 -0.79 11.06 -17.77
CA ASP A 280 -0.47 11.76 -16.53
C ASP A 280 1.03 12.08 -16.45
N ARG A 281 1.33 13.35 -16.59
CA ARG A 281 2.70 13.90 -16.55
C ARG A 281 2.91 14.84 -15.37
N HIS A 282 1.98 14.89 -14.43
CA HIS A 282 2.00 15.77 -13.27
C HIS A 282 2.76 15.14 -12.10
N TYR A 283 4.06 14.94 -12.27
CA TYR A 283 4.90 14.36 -11.26
C TYR A 283 5.30 15.37 -10.19
N LYS A 284 5.32 14.92 -8.94
CA LYS A 284 5.94 15.64 -7.84
C LYS A 284 7.44 15.72 -8.06
N SER A 285 8.09 16.80 -7.63
CA SER A 285 9.55 16.91 -7.65
C SER A 285 10.17 16.06 -6.54
N ALA A 286 11.46 15.76 -6.66
CA ALA A 286 12.21 15.11 -5.58
C ALA A 286 12.17 15.94 -4.30
N GLU A 287 12.26 17.27 -4.39
CA GLU A 287 12.13 18.18 -3.25
C GLU A 287 10.78 18.00 -2.53
N MET A 288 9.68 17.94 -3.28
CA MET A 288 8.36 17.69 -2.69
C MET A 288 8.29 16.35 -1.98
N VAL A 289 8.85 15.30 -2.56
CA VAL A 289 8.90 13.96 -1.95
C VAL A 289 9.69 13.98 -0.65
N ILE A 290 10.85 14.62 -0.64
CA ILE A 290 11.67 14.75 0.56
C ILE A 290 10.92 15.53 1.65
N HIS A 291 10.25 16.61 1.30
CA HIS A 291 9.42 17.38 2.24
C HIS A 291 8.28 16.53 2.80
N MET A 292 7.61 15.73 1.95
CA MET A 292 6.55 14.82 2.41
C MET A 292 7.09 13.75 3.36
N LEU A 293 8.26 13.18 3.07
CA LEU A 293 8.89 12.19 3.94
C LEU A 293 9.24 12.79 5.31
N VAL A 294 9.87 13.94 5.33
CA VAL A 294 10.20 14.66 6.57
C VAL A 294 8.93 15.02 7.34
N GLU A 295 7.90 15.50 6.65
CA GLU A 295 6.60 15.82 7.24
C GLU A 295 6.00 14.59 7.94
N CYS A 296 5.95 13.44 7.27
CA CYS A 296 5.45 12.19 7.85
C CYS A 296 6.25 11.81 9.11
N VAL A 297 7.56 11.76 9.01
CA VAL A 297 8.43 11.34 10.11
C VAL A 297 8.34 12.27 11.30
N SER A 298 8.29 13.59 11.07
CA SER A 298 8.15 14.59 12.13
C SER A 298 6.83 14.44 12.91
N LYS A 299 5.85 13.77 12.32
CA LYS A 299 4.52 13.51 12.91
C LYS A 299 4.33 12.04 13.28
N GLY A 300 5.42 11.27 13.35
CA GLY A 300 5.42 9.90 13.82
C GLY A 300 4.88 8.87 12.84
N GLY A 301 4.92 9.17 11.54
CA GLY A 301 4.40 8.30 10.50
C GLY A 301 5.41 7.91 9.42
N ASN A 302 4.98 6.98 8.58
CA ASN A 302 5.73 6.51 7.42
C ASN A 302 5.19 7.15 6.14
N LEU A 303 6.04 7.18 5.11
CA LEU A 303 5.63 7.46 3.74
C LEU A 303 5.74 6.18 2.92
N LEU A 304 4.62 5.75 2.35
CA LEU A 304 4.56 4.69 1.35
C LEU A 304 4.31 5.34 -0.01
N LEU A 305 5.35 5.45 -0.81
CA LEU A 305 5.35 6.19 -2.06
C LEU A 305 5.15 5.27 -3.25
N ASN A 306 4.14 5.54 -4.05
CA ASN A 306 3.73 4.68 -5.15
C ASN A 306 4.52 4.88 -6.43
N VAL A 307 4.77 3.77 -7.12
CA VAL A 307 5.14 3.72 -8.54
C VAL A 307 4.13 2.87 -9.30
N GLY A 308 3.83 3.24 -10.54
CA GLY A 308 2.92 2.52 -11.42
C GLY A 308 3.66 2.05 -12.67
N PRO A 309 4.24 0.83 -12.67
CA PRO A 309 4.92 0.30 -13.84
C PRO A 309 4.01 0.20 -15.06
N ASP A 310 4.57 0.37 -16.26
CA ASP A 310 3.84 0.22 -17.51
C ASP A 310 3.51 -1.27 -17.80
N ALA A 311 2.76 -1.52 -18.87
CA ALA A 311 2.32 -2.85 -19.23
C ALA A 311 3.48 -3.85 -19.45
N LYS A 312 4.65 -3.37 -19.79
CA LYS A 312 5.86 -4.19 -19.99
C LYS A 312 6.65 -4.43 -18.70
N GLY A 313 6.25 -3.81 -17.59
CA GLY A 313 6.90 -3.95 -16.29
C GLY A 313 8.00 -2.94 -16.02
N ARG A 314 8.06 -1.85 -16.76
CA ARG A 314 9.05 -0.78 -16.54
C ARG A 314 8.47 0.31 -15.65
N ILE A 315 9.20 0.68 -14.60
CA ILE A 315 8.89 1.88 -13.84
C ILE A 315 9.11 3.10 -14.76
N PRO A 316 8.16 4.05 -14.86
CA PRO A 316 8.33 5.23 -15.68
C PRO A 316 9.63 5.97 -15.39
N LYS A 317 10.29 6.44 -16.44
CA LYS A 317 11.60 7.13 -16.33
C LYS A 317 11.55 8.35 -15.42
N GLU A 318 10.42 9.06 -15.38
CA GLU A 318 10.21 10.21 -14.51
C GLU A 318 10.26 9.77 -13.03
N SER A 319 9.60 8.66 -12.71
CA SER A 319 9.62 8.07 -11.36
C SER A 319 11.03 7.61 -10.98
N VAL A 320 11.75 6.98 -11.90
CA VAL A 320 13.15 6.54 -11.66
C VAL A 320 14.01 7.75 -11.32
N LYS A 321 13.96 8.81 -12.09
CA LYS A 321 14.72 10.03 -11.86
C LYS A 321 14.43 10.65 -10.49
N ILE A 322 13.16 10.79 -10.14
CA ILE A 322 12.74 11.37 -8.86
C ILE A 322 13.28 10.52 -7.71
N LEU A 323 13.15 9.21 -7.79
CA LEU A 323 13.61 8.31 -6.72
C LEU A 323 15.12 8.27 -6.61
N GLU A 324 15.85 8.39 -7.71
CA GLU A 324 17.30 8.51 -7.67
C GLU A 324 17.76 9.82 -6.99
N GLU A 325 17.10 10.93 -7.27
CA GLU A 325 17.37 12.22 -6.62
C GLU A 325 17.02 12.17 -5.12
N VAL A 326 15.93 11.53 -4.75
CA VAL A 326 15.59 11.30 -3.33
C VAL A 326 16.69 10.46 -2.66
N GLY A 327 17.20 9.44 -3.35
CA GLY A 327 18.29 8.61 -2.88
C GLY A 327 19.58 9.36 -2.60
N GLU A 328 19.92 10.34 -3.44
CA GLU A 328 21.09 11.22 -3.23
C GLU A 328 20.96 11.99 -1.90
N TRP A 329 19.78 12.52 -1.62
CA TRP A 329 19.51 13.18 -0.35
C TRP A 329 19.55 12.20 0.83
N MET A 330 18.99 11.01 0.67
CA MET A 330 18.96 9.98 1.72
C MET A 330 20.37 9.47 2.05
N ASP A 331 21.26 9.38 1.10
CA ASP A 331 22.64 8.94 1.34
C ASP A 331 23.34 9.79 2.40
N GLU A 332 23.05 11.08 2.42
CA GLU A 332 23.66 12.03 3.38
C GLU A 332 22.79 12.25 4.63
N ASN A 333 21.46 12.14 4.51
CA ASN A 333 20.53 12.62 5.51
C ASN A 333 19.66 11.54 6.18
N SER A 334 19.85 10.27 5.82
CA SER A 334 18.98 9.17 6.31
C SER A 334 18.94 9.04 7.84
N LYS A 335 19.97 9.49 8.54
CA LYS A 335 20.01 9.49 10.02
C LYS A 335 18.90 10.34 10.64
N SER A 336 18.40 11.32 9.90
CA SER A 336 17.30 12.18 10.34
C SER A 336 15.92 11.58 10.07
N ILE A 337 15.89 10.41 9.41
CA ILE A 337 14.66 9.71 8.99
C ILE A 337 14.51 8.38 9.73
N TYR A 338 15.44 7.45 9.53
CA TYR A 338 15.34 6.11 10.13
C TYR A 338 15.38 6.16 11.66
N GLY A 339 14.42 5.48 12.29
CA GLY A 339 14.31 5.45 13.74
C GLY A 339 13.85 6.76 14.36
N CYS A 340 13.55 7.78 13.56
CA CYS A 340 13.09 9.08 14.03
C CYS A 340 11.58 9.15 14.14
N GLY A 341 11.09 10.12 14.92
CA GLY A 341 9.67 10.41 15.09
C GLY A 341 9.46 11.81 15.62
N TYR A 342 8.41 11.98 16.41
CA TYR A 342 8.07 13.24 17.06
C TYR A 342 9.26 13.80 17.85
N ALA A 343 9.55 15.09 17.67
CA ALA A 343 10.54 15.78 18.46
C ALA A 343 10.00 16.31 19.78
N GLU A 344 8.67 16.35 19.95
CA GLU A 344 7.95 16.96 21.09
C GLU A 344 8.30 18.46 21.24
N ILE A 345 8.56 19.12 20.14
CA ILE A 345 8.86 20.55 20.01
C ILE A 345 7.89 21.12 18.99
N ASP A 346 7.41 22.33 19.21
CA ASP A 346 6.50 23.00 18.29
C ASP A 346 7.12 23.16 16.91
N LYS A 347 6.33 22.93 15.90
CA LYS A 347 6.71 23.02 14.50
C LYS A 347 7.17 24.44 14.15
N PRO A 348 8.42 24.62 13.66
CA PRO A 348 8.88 25.94 13.24
C PRO A 348 8.25 26.32 11.88
N GLU A 349 8.21 27.62 11.60
CA GLU A 349 7.68 28.12 10.32
C GLU A 349 8.57 27.73 9.14
N TRP A 350 9.88 27.65 9.33
CA TRP A 350 10.88 27.39 8.30
C TRP A 350 11.08 25.89 7.96
N GLY A 351 10.50 24.96 8.71
CA GLY A 351 10.76 23.54 8.50
C GLY A 351 10.11 22.62 9.51
N ARG A 352 10.82 21.53 9.82
CA ARG A 352 10.34 20.49 10.74
C ARG A 352 11.48 19.97 11.60
N TYR A 353 11.14 19.39 12.75
CA TYR A 353 12.06 18.65 13.60
C TYR A 353 11.74 17.16 13.56
N THR A 354 12.77 16.32 13.50
CA THR A 354 12.67 14.88 13.77
C THR A 354 13.62 14.52 14.90
N ARG A 355 13.33 13.43 15.61
CA ARG A 355 14.08 13.06 16.81
C ARG A 355 14.33 11.56 16.88
N ASN A 356 15.56 11.20 17.24
CA ASN A 356 15.94 9.83 17.60
C ASN A 356 16.70 9.88 18.94
N GLY A 357 16.07 9.44 20.02
CA GLY A 357 16.63 9.51 21.36
C GLY A 357 16.99 10.93 21.76
N ASN A 358 18.28 11.19 21.99
CA ASN A 358 18.78 12.51 22.39
C ASN A 358 19.16 13.41 21.21
N LYS A 359 19.02 12.92 19.98
CA LYS A 359 19.37 13.69 18.78
C LYS A 359 18.12 14.28 18.16
N ILE A 360 18.16 15.57 17.91
CA ILE A 360 17.12 16.32 17.21
C ILE A 360 17.72 16.83 15.91
N TYR A 361 16.98 16.63 14.82
CA TYR A 361 17.37 17.09 13.49
C TYR A 361 16.44 18.20 13.05
N ALA A 362 17.03 19.34 12.67
CA ALA A 362 16.29 20.48 12.14
C ALA A 362 16.33 20.42 10.60
N HIS A 363 15.17 20.29 9.98
CA HIS A 363 15.02 20.27 8.53
C HIS A 363 14.58 21.64 8.04
N VAL A 364 15.47 22.33 7.33
CA VAL A 364 15.21 23.66 6.77
C VAL A 364 14.56 23.49 5.40
N MET A 365 13.28 23.79 5.30
CA MET A 365 12.49 23.61 4.08
C MET A 365 12.31 24.89 3.29
N GLU A 366 12.49 26.03 3.94
CA GLU A 366 12.35 27.34 3.33
C GLU A 366 13.64 28.14 3.47
N ALA A 367 14.03 28.85 2.42
CA ALA A 367 15.18 29.73 2.45
C ALA A 367 14.97 30.84 3.48
N GLN A 368 15.96 31.02 4.35
CA GLN A 368 15.95 32.05 5.38
C GLN A 368 17.08 33.05 5.13
N ALA A 369 16.79 34.35 5.31
CA ALA A 369 17.80 35.39 5.28
C ALA A 369 18.36 35.60 6.71
N GLY A 370 19.55 35.06 6.97
CA GLY A 370 20.22 35.21 8.27
C GLY A 370 20.10 33.98 9.19
N ALA A 371 20.15 34.19 10.47
CA ALA A 371 20.13 33.11 11.46
C ALA A 371 18.74 32.47 11.58
N ILE A 372 18.75 31.12 11.66
CA ILE A 372 17.52 30.36 11.89
C ILE A 372 17.36 30.18 13.41
N PRO A 373 16.25 30.65 14.02
CA PRO A 373 16.01 30.43 15.44
C PRO A 373 15.64 28.96 15.68
N LEU A 374 16.38 28.31 16.53
CA LEU A 374 16.04 27.00 17.05
C LEU A 374 15.26 27.22 18.34
N THR A 375 13.97 26.94 18.30
CA THR A 375 13.08 27.06 19.45
C THR A 375 12.78 25.68 20.02
N GLY A 376 12.76 25.55 21.35
CA GLY A 376 12.46 24.30 22.04
C GLY A 376 12.80 24.36 23.51
#